data_24f2c891b99d42dbd8ef777c2f72a3aa
#
_entry.id   24f2c891b99d42dbd8ef777c2f72a3aa
#
_cell.length_a   1.000
_cell.length_b   1.000
_cell.length_c   1.000
_cell.angle_alpha   90.00
_cell.angle_beta   90.00
_cell.angle_gamma   90.00
#
_symmetry.space_group_name_H-M   'P 1'
#
loop_
_entity.id
_entity.type
_entity.pdbx_description
1 polymer ?
#
loop_
_entity_poly.entity_id
_entity_poly.type
_entity_poly.pdbx_seq_one_letter_code
_entity_poly.pdbx_strand_id
1 'polypeptide(L)'
;MCIRDSVEGVKFHLFGTSLSGDAVDQYAVTDKNGVATFKDVLISGSEPYTLEEVDTAIRYVVPKNQTVPVKWKEVTTRNFNNILKKFTVTVTKSDAEKGEAQGNAKLSGAVYGIYKGETLVDKYVTDENGQFTTKEYVCDTDWTIREITPSEGYLLDKTIHEIGADPKLYEVEHNLTSNDVTEQVIKGNVAIIKHTDDGETKIET
;
A
#
# COMPACT_ATOMS: atom_id res chain seq x y z
N MET A 1 6.02 -18.74 2.52
CA MET A 1 7.48 -18.65 2.64
C MET A 1 7.77 -17.37 3.41
N CYS A 2 8.13 -17.47 4.71
CA CYS A 2 8.54 -16.29 5.46
C CYS A 2 9.90 -15.84 4.92
N ILE A 3 9.91 -14.79 4.12
CA ILE A 3 11.14 -14.07 3.84
C ILE A 3 11.49 -13.40 5.16
N ARG A 4 12.43 -13.96 5.92
CA ARG A 4 13.11 -13.22 6.97
C ARG A 4 13.95 -12.19 6.23
N ASP A 5 13.53 -10.93 6.32
CA ASP A 5 14.34 -9.84 5.82
C ASP A 5 15.70 -9.92 6.53
N SER A 6 16.74 -10.07 5.74
CA SER A 6 18.10 -10.16 6.28
C SER A 6 18.43 -8.83 6.96
N VAL A 7 18.84 -8.91 8.20
CA VAL A 7 19.46 -7.77 8.92
C VAL A 7 20.96 -7.64 8.60
N GLU A 8 21.49 -8.57 7.79
CA GLU A 8 22.87 -8.56 7.29
C GLU A 8 23.00 -7.66 6.06
N GLY A 9 24.11 -6.95 5.97
CA GLY A 9 24.42 -6.11 4.80
C GLY A 9 23.85 -4.69 4.86
N VAL A 10 23.18 -4.29 5.94
CA VAL A 10 22.69 -2.92 6.11
C VAL A 10 23.87 -2.00 6.41
N LYS A 11 23.98 -0.91 5.65
CA LYS A 11 25.09 0.04 5.73
C LYS A 11 24.71 1.21 6.62
N PHE A 12 25.62 1.55 7.54
CA PHE A 12 25.53 2.70 8.41
C PHE A 12 26.67 3.67 8.17
N HIS A 13 26.41 4.96 8.35
CA HIS A 13 27.35 6.06 8.23
C HIS A 13 27.42 6.83 9.54
N LEU A 14 28.62 6.94 10.11
CA LEU A 14 28.92 7.72 11.31
C LEU A 14 29.79 8.91 10.91
N PHE A 15 29.31 10.13 11.21
CA PHE A 15 30.03 11.33 10.80
C PHE A 15 29.89 12.48 11.82
N GLY A 16 30.85 13.41 11.77
CA GLY A 16 30.89 14.58 12.62
C GLY A 16 32.33 15.03 12.93
N THR A 17 32.48 15.84 13.97
CA THR A 17 33.80 16.39 14.39
C THR A 17 34.20 15.84 15.73
N SER A 18 35.44 15.37 15.82
CA SER A 18 36.03 14.86 17.06
C SER A 18 36.37 15.96 18.06
N LEU A 19 36.73 15.58 19.31
CA LEU A 19 37.22 16.49 20.32
C LEU A 19 38.50 17.22 19.89
N SER A 20 39.36 16.59 19.07
CA SER A 20 40.57 17.21 18.52
C SER A 20 40.31 18.13 17.33
N GLY A 21 39.06 18.20 16.83
CA GLY A 21 38.68 19.01 15.68
C GLY A 21 38.80 18.28 14.35
N ASP A 22 39.20 17.02 14.35
CA ASP A 22 39.30 16.21 13.14
C ASP A 22 37.94 15.71 12.70
N ALA A 23 37.72 15.64 11.37
CA ALA A 23 36.50 15.06 10.81
C ALA A 23 36.50 13.54 11.01
N VAL A 24 35.35 13.00 11.42
CA VAL A 24 35.04 11.57 11.43
C VAL A 24 34.03 11.30 10.35
N ASP A 25 34.34 10.34 9.48
CA ASP A 25 33.51 9.93 8.35
C ASP A 25 33.76 8.43 8.12
N GLN A 26 32.96 7.59 8.76
CA GLN A 26 33.15 6.14 8.76
C GLN A 26 31.87 5.42 8.35
N TYR A 27 32.07 4.27 7.70
CA TYR A 27 30.99 3.37 7.33
C TYR A 27 31.17 2.01 7.98
N ALA A 28 30.06 1.39 8.36
CA ALA A 28 30.02 0.02 8.82
C ALA A 28 28.82 -0.70 8.23
N VAL A 29 28.94 -2.02 8.10
CA VAL A 29 27.88 -2.87 7.54
C VAL A 29 27.52 -3.92 8.58
N THR A 30 26.23 -4.24 8.68
CA THR A 30 25.77 -5.25 9.64
C THR A 30 26.20 -6.66 9.24
N ASP A 31 26.59 -7.44 10.22
CA ASP A 31 26.87 -8.88 10.11
C ASP A 31 25.57 -9.71 10.12
N LYS A 32 25.70 -11.04 10.08
CA LYS A 32 24.58 -12.00 10.15
C LYS A 32 23.70 -11.88 11.40
N ASN A 33 24.20 -11.23 12.46
CA ASN A 33 23.45 -10.96 13.68
C ASN A 33 22.81 -9.57 13.68
N GLY A 34 22.94 -8.80 12.61
CA GLY A 34 22.44 -7.44 12.49
C GLY A 34 23.28 -6.42 13.26
N VAL A 35 24.56 -6.68 13.52
CA VAL A 35 25.46 -5.80 14.27
C VAL A 35 26.44 -5.12 13.33
N ALA A 36 26.40 -3.79 13.25
CA ALA A 36 27.43 -2.96 12.64
C ALA A 36 28.36 -2.40 13.72
N THR A 37 29.68 -2.52 13.53
CA THR A 37 30.65 -2.06 14.50
C THR A 37 31.59 -1.03 13.88
N PHE A 38 31.64 0.15 14.48
CA PHE A 38 32.65 1.16 14.20
C PHE A 38 33.84 0.99 15.17
N LYS A 39 35.05 0.91 14.65
CA LYS A 39 36.28 0.73 15.44
C LYS A 39 37.15 1.95 15.30
N ASP A 40 37.98 2.17 16.33
CA ASP A 40 38.97 3.23 16.35
C ASP A 40 38.41 4.62 16.08
N VAL A 41 37.17 4.86 16.56
CA VAL A 41 36.48 6.15 16.41
C VAL A 41 37.09 7.13 17.41
N LEU A 42 37.47 8.33 16.94
CA LEU A 42 37.94 9.42 17.82
C LEU A 42 36.84 9.79 18.82
N ILE A 43 37.22 10.25 20.02
CA ILE A 43 36.22 10.74 20.99
C ILE A 43 35.49 11.96 20.45
N SER A 44 34.15 12.01 20.66
CA SER A 44 33.35 13.17 20.27
C SER A 44 33.65 14.37 21.19
N GLY A 45 33.49 15.57 20.64
CA GLY A 45 33.55 16.82 21.40
C GLY A 45 32.28 17.09 22.20
N SER A 46 31.90 18.36 22.31
CA SER A 46 30.64 18.81 22.90
C SER A 46 29.45 18.31 22.11
N GLU A 47 29.61 18.20 20.79
CA GLU A 47 28.58 17.65 19.88
C GLU A 47 28.85 16.15 19.65
N PRO A 48 27.81 15.29 19.81
CA PRO A 48 27.89 13.89 19.45
C PRO A 48 27.95 13.71 17.93
N TYR A 49 28.46 12.58 17.47
CA TYR A 49 28.39 12.20 16.07
C TYR A 49 26.95 11.93 15.63
N THR A 50 26.68 12.08 14.33
CA THR A 50 25.46 11.62 13.70
C THR A 50 25.67 10.22 13.15
N LEU A 51 24.69 9.35 13.39
CA LEU A 51 24.61 8.00 12.84
C LEU A 51 23.34 7.88 12.02
N GLU A 52 23.49 7.48 10.76
CA GLU A 52 22.38 7.26 9.84
C GLU A 52 22.47 5.88 9.18
N GLU A 53 21.32 5.32 8.82
CA GLU A 53 21.24 4.17 7.93
C GLU A 53 21.30 4.65 6.48
N VAL A 54 22.18 4.02 5.69
CA VAL A 54 22.37 4.36 4.27
C VAL A 54 21.74 3.24 3.42
N ASP A 55 21.09 3.62 2.34
CA ASP A 55 20.48 2.68 1.39
C ASP A 55 19.39 1.77 2.00
N THR A 56 18.54 2.35 2.87
CA THR A 56 17.37 1.63 3.41
C THR A 56 16.54 1.03 2.28
N ALA A 57 16.27 -0.28 2.36
CA ALA A 57 15.48 -0.97 1.34
C ALA A 57 14.08 -0.34 1.20
N ILE A 58 13.63 -0.17 -0.05
CA ILE A 58 12.46 0.64 -0.43
C ILE A 58 11.16 0.29 0.32
N ARG A 59 11.02 -0.95 0.78
CA ARG A 59 9.87 -1.44 1.55
C ARG A 59 9.80 -0.95 2.99
N TYR A 60 10.90 -0.38 3.51
CA TYR A 60 10.99 0.15 4.86
C TYR A 60 10.93 1.67 4.89
N VAL A 61 10.48 2.18 6.02
CA VAL A 61 10.57 3.61 6.34
C VAL A 61 12.04 3.93 6.65
N VAL A 62 12.56 4.99 6.06
CA VAL A 62 13.91 5.46 6.37
C VAL A 62 13.96 5.85 7.85
N PRO A 63 14.81 5.22 8.68
CA PRO A 63 14.87 5.53 10.09
C PRO A 63 15.47 6.93 10.32
N LYS A 64 15.06 7.56 11.42
CA LYS A 64 15.64 8.84 11.82
C LYS A 64 17.08 8.68 12.26
N ASN A 65 17.92 9.64 11.88
CA ASN A 65 19.30 9.73 12.34
C ASN A 65 19.35 9.78 13.87
N GLN A 66 20.37 9.14 14.44
CA GLN A 66 20.62 9.12 15.88
C GLN A 66 21.95 9.79 16.22
N THR A 67 22.04 10.36 17.41
CA THR A 67 23.28 10.92 17.91
C THR A 67 24.07 9.90 18.73
N VAL A 68 25.39 9.89 18.55
CA VAL A 68 26.30 8.92 19.19
C VAL A 68 27.43 9.67 19.88
N PRO A 69 27.39 9.85 21.20
CA PRO A 69 28.55 10.32 21.95
C PRO A 69 29.57 9.17 22.05
N VAL A 70 30.80 9.44 21.68
CA VAL A 70 31.92 8.50 21.81
C VAL A 70 32.86 8.99 22.91
N LYS A 71 33.05 8.16 23.95
CA LYS A 71 33.85 8.48 25.13
C LYS A 71 34.97 7.48 25.31
N TRP A 72 36.01 7.91 26.04
CA TRP A 72 37.16 7.08 26.36
C TRP A 72 36.77 5.84 27.16
N LYS A 73 37.18 4.67 26.72
CA LYS A 73 36.89 3.35 27.32
C LYS A 73 35.42 2.99 27.48
N GLU A 74 34.48 3.65 26.76
CA GLU A 74 33.07 3.33 26.74
C GLU A 74 32.68 2.76 25.38
N VAL A 75 31.69 1.87 25.36
CA VAL A 75 31.01 1.39 24.14
C VAL A 75 29.64 2.00 24.11
N THR A 76 29.38 2.81 23.12
CA THR A 76 28.02 3.35 22.87
C THR A 76 27.25 2.45 21.90
N THR A 77 26.05 2.03 22.28
CA THR A 77 25.17 1.22 21.44
C THR A 77 23.98 2.04 20.99
N ARG A 78 23.52 1.81 19.75
CA ARG A 78 22.29 2.33 19.19
C ARG A 78 21.50 1.21 18.51
N ASN A 79 20.17 1.31 18.57
CA ASN A 79 19.29 0.35 17.93
C ASN A 79 18.49 1.06 16.84
N PHE A 80 18.41 0.43 15.68
CA PHE A 80 17.56 0.79 14.58
C PHE A 80 16.56 -0.34 14.31
N ASN A 81 15.31 0.00 14.05
CA ASN A 81 14.26 -0.97 13.75
C ASN A 81 13.76 -0.72 12.33
N ASN A 82 13.69 -1.79 11.54
CA ASN A 82 13.09 -1.76 10.23
C ASN A 82 11.56 -1.75 10.37
N ILE A 83 10.94 -0.65 9.97
CA ILE A 83 9.49 -0.47 9.98
C ILE A 83 8.97 -0.62 8.55
N LEU A 84 8.14 -1.65 8.31
CA LEU A 84 7.54 -1.88 7.01
C LEU A 84 6.54 -0.78 6.68
N LYS A 85 6.55 -0.31 5.45
CA LYS A 85 5.48 0.52 4.89
C LYS A 85 4.25 -0.33 4.67
N LYS A 86 3.09 0.16 5.11
CA LYS A 86 1.79 -0.51 5.01
C LYS A 86 0.78 0.44 4.39
N PHE A 87 -0.31 -0.11 3.87
CA PHE A 87 -1.40 0.66 3.30
C PHE A 87 -2.76 0.09 3.71
N THR A 88 -3.77 0.95 3.70
CA THR A 88 -5.18 0.62 3.60
C THR A 88 -5.72 1.18 2.30
N VAL A 89 -6.70 0.52 1.69
CA VAL A 89 -7.40 1.06 0.53
C VAL A 89 -8.88 1.25 0.85
N THR A 90 -9.40 2.42 0.48
CA THR A 90 -10.83 2.68 0.42
C THR A 90 -11.30 2.52 -1.01
N VAL A 91 -12.25 1.64 -1.23
CA VAL A 91 -12.89 1.41 -2.54
C VAL A 91 -14.25 2.06 -2.55
N THR A 92 -14.54 2.82 -3.60
CA THR A 92 -15.84 3.43 -3.83
C THR A 92 -16.40 2.91 -5.15
N LYS A 93 -17.50 2.17 -5.05
CA LYS A 93 -18.30 1.73 -6.20
C LYS A 93 -19.33 2.79 -6.55
N SER A 94 -19.46 3.10 -7.83
CA SER A 94 -20.48 4.02 -8.35
C SER A 94 -21.12 3.49 -9.63
N ASP A 95 -22.31 4.04 -9.98
CA ASP A 95 -22.94 3.78 -11.26
C ASP A 95 -22.22 4.52 -12.39
N ALA A 96 -21.95 3.83 -13.50
CA ALA A 96 -21.16 4.37 -14.60
C ALA A 96 -21.85 5.52 -15.37
N GLU A 97 -23.18 5.66 -15.25
CA GLU A 97 -23.94 6.68 -15.98
C GLU A 97 -24.33 7.86 -15.10
N LYS A 98 -24.70 7.62 -13.84
CA LYS A 98 -25.23 8.64 -12.93
C LYS A 98 -24.34 8.91 -11.71
N GLY A 99 -23.38 8.06 -11.44
CA GLY A 99 -22.57 8.13 -10.23
C GLY A 99 -23.26 7.60 -8.98
N GLU A 100 -24.59 7.64 -8.93
CA GLU A 100 -25.45 7.14 -7.83
C GLU A 100 -26.33 5.98 -8.31
N ALA A 101 -26.89 5.19 -7.37
CA ALA A 101 -27.74 4.05 -7.69
C ALA A 101 -28.95 4.44 -8.53
N GLN A 102 -29.27 3.64 -9.55
CA GLN A 102 -30.42 3.87 -10.42
C GLN A 102 -31.64 3.04 -9.98
N GLY A 103 -32.76 3.71 -9.71
CA GLY A 103 -34.03 3.05 -9.37
C GLY A 103 -33.91 2.19 -8.11
N ASN A 104 -34.16 0.87 -8.25
CA ASN A 104 -34.05 -0.10 -7.16
C ASN A 104 -32.69 -0.82 -7.11
N ALA A 105 -31.77 -0.51 -8.02
CA ALA A 105 -30.43 -1.06 -7.98
C ALA A 105 -29.68 -0.54 -6.74
N LYS A 106 -28.74 -1.34 -6.21
CA LYS A 106 -28.04 -1.02 -4.97
C LYS A 106 -26.53 -0.96 -5.20
N LEU A 107 -25.87 0.02 -4.63
CA LEU A 107 -24.40 0.05 -4.59
C LEU A 107 -23.86 -0.87 -3.49
N SER A 108 -24.67 -1.14 -2.44
CA SER A 108 -24.32 -2.04 -1.35
C SER A 108 -24.43 -3.51 -1.74
N GLY A 109 -23.65 -4.34 -1.05
CA GLY A 109 -23.68 -5.80 -1.18
C GLY A 109 -22.81 -6.36 -2.31
N ALA A 110 -22.08 -5.55 -3.05
CA ALA A 110 -21.05 -6.03 -3.96
C ALA A 110 -19.88 -6.63 -3.17
N VAL A 111 -19.39 -7.80 -3.58
CA VAL A 111 -18.28 -8.49 -2.93
C VAL A 111 -17.02 -8.31 -3.76
N TYR A 112 -16.00 -7.70 -3.15
CA TYR A 112 -14.68 -7.53 -3.74
C TYR A 112 -13.64 -8.39 -3.06
N GLY A 113 -12.74 -8.96 -3.85
CA GLY A 113 -11.54 -9.65 -3.37
C GLY A 113 -10.32 -8.76 -3.43
N ILE A 114 -9.50 -8.80 -2.39
CA ILE A 114 -8.17 -8.23 -2.36
C ILE A 114 -7.19 -9.35 -2.68
N TYR A 115 -6.41 -9.18 -3.74
CA TYR A 115 -5.48 -10.18 -4.23
C TYR A 115 -4.04 -9.69 -4.12
N LYS A 116 -3.15 -10.64 -3.81
CA LYS A 116 -1.70 -10.46 -3.95
C LYS A 116 -1.23 -11.41 -5.06
N GLY A 117 -0.85 -10.84 -6.19
CA GLY A 117 -0.73 -11.60 -7.43
C GLY A 117 -2.06 -12.30 -7.76
N GLU A 118 -2.04 -13.62 -7.92
CA GLU A 118 -3.25 -14.43 -8.16
C GLU A 118 -3.89 -14.99 -6.88
N THR A 119 -3.34 -14.70 -5.71
CA THR A 119 -3.84 -15.23 -4.44
C THR A 119 -4.86 -14.31 -3.82
N LEU A 120 -6.09 -14.80 -3.61
CA LEU A 120 -7.11 -14.10 -2.82
C LEU A 120 -6.67 -14.06 -1.35
N VAL A 121 -6.52 -12.86 -0.82
CA VAL A 121 -6.09 -12.63 0.57
C VAL A 121 -7.27 -12.39 1.48
N ASP A 122 -8.20 -11.50 1.07
CA ASP A 122 -9.38 -11.12 1.85
C ASP A 122 -10.56 -10.79 0.92
N LYS A 123 -11.77 -10.72 1.53
CA LYS A 123 -13.00 -10.27 0.88
C LYS A 123 -13.63 -9.15 1.68
N TYR A 124 -14.20 -8.18 0.97
CA TYR A 124 -14.94 -7.06 1.54
C TYR A 124 -16.27 -6.89 0.81
N VAL A 125 -17.24 -6.32 1.51
CA VAL A 125 -18.57 -6.07 1.00
C VAL A 125 -18.84 -4.57 1.04
N THR A 126 -19.36 -3.99 -0.02
CA THR A 126 -19.72 -2.58 -0.07
C THR A 126 -20.90 -2.26 0.88
N ASP A 127 -20.80 -1.14 1.57
CA ASP A 127 -21.85 -0.58 2.41
C ASP A 127 -22.95 0.13 1.58
N GLU A 128 -23.87 0.84 2.25
CA GLU A 128 -24.95 1.57 1.60
C GLU A 128 -24.48 2.71 0.69
N ASN A 129 -23.28 3.23 0.90
CA ASN A 129 -22.64 4.25 0.08
C ASN A 129 -21.84 3.64 -1.09
N GLY A 130 -21.82 2.32 -1.23
CA GLY A 130 -20.99 1.61 -2.21
C GLY A 130 -19.51 1.52 -1.78
N GLN A 131 -19.20 1.68 -0.49
CA GLN A 131 -17.82 1.78 -0.01
C GLN A 131 -17.43 0.63 0.92
N PHE A 132 -16.13 0.34 0.93
CA PHE A 132 -15.47 -0.38 2.00
C PHE A 132 -14.04 0.12 2.19
N THR A 133 -13.48 -0.08 3.38
CA THR A 133 -12.07 0.18 3.67
C THR A 133 -11.43 -1.10 4.19
N THR A 134 -10.25 -1.43 3.69
CA THR A 134 -9.54 -2.65 4.09
C THR A 134 -8.83 -2.49 5.43
N LYS A 135 -8.41 -3.61 6.02
CA LYS A 135 -7.34 -3.60 7.02
C LYS A 135 -6.00 -3.21 6.38
N GLU A 136 -4.97 -3.05 7.19
CA GLU A 136 -3.62 -2.78 6.70
C GLU A 136 -2.97 -4.01 6.07
N TYR A 137 -2.27 -3.77 4.96
CA TYR A 137 -1.39 -4.72 4.28
C TYR A 137 -0.01 -4.12 4.09
N VAL A 138 1.01 -4.96 3.95
CA VAL A 138 2.37 -4.51 3.62
C VAL A 138 2.40 -4.05 2.17
N CYS A 139 3.00 -2.87 1.91
CA CYS A 139 3.15 -2.32 0.56
C CYS A 139 3.94 -3.26 -0.34
N ASP A 140 3.44 -3.43 -1.57
CA ASP A 140 4.06 -4.18 -2.66
C ASP A 140 3.43 -3.75 -3.99
N THR A 141 3.99 -4.20 -5.12
CA THR A 141 3.55 -3.81 -6.47
C THR A 141 2.47 -4.70 -7.07
N ASP A 142 2.17 -5.85 -6.45
CA ASP A 142 1.28 -6.89 -7.00
C ASP A 142 -0.09 -6.99 -6.33
N TRP A 143 -0.54 -5.91 -5.69
CA TRP A 143 -1.86 -5.82 -5.09
C TRP A 143 -2.92 -5.40 -6.09
N THR A 144 -4.03 -6.18 -6.15
CA THR A 144 -5.18 -5.87 -7.03
C THR A 144 -6.51 -6.07 -6.32
N ILE A 145 -7.54 -5.39 -6.85
CA ILE A 145 -8.94 -5.55 -6.45
C ILE A 145 -9.70 -6.15 -7.61
N ARG A 146 -10.58 -7.11 -7.34
CA ARG A 146 -11.46 -7.74 -8.33
C ARG A 146 -12.84 -7.92 -7.74
N GLU A 147 -13.88 -7.58 -8.47
CA GLU A 147 -15.23 -7.92 -8.06
C GLU A 147 -15.47 -9.43 -8.18
N ILE A 148 -16.03 -10.03 -7.14
CA ILE A 148 -16.37 -11.47 -7.09
C ILE A 148 -17.86 -11.67 -7.32
N THR A 149 -18.69 -10.79 -6.73
CA THR A 149 -20.15 -10.83 -6.86
C THR A 149 -20.65 -9.41 -6.98
N PRO A 150 -21.41 -9.08 -8.05
CA PRO A 150 -21.98 -7.75 -8.21
C PRO A 150 -23.10 -7.50 -7.21
N SER A 151 -23.38 -6.24 -6.95
CA SER A 151 -24.56 -5.85 -6.18
C SER A 151 -25.84 -5.96 -7.02
N GLU A 152 -26.98 -5.96 -6.33
CA GLU A 152 -28.29 -6.10 -6.95
C GLU A 152 -28.55 -5.00 -8.01
N GLY A 153 -28.84 -5.43 -9.23
CA GLY A 153 -29.13 -4.55 -10.36
C GLY A 153 -27.91 -4.15 -11.21
N TYR A 154 -26.72 -4.61 -10.87
CA TYR A 154 -25.48 -4.32 -11.62
C TYR A 154 -24.88 -5.56 -12.29
N LEU A 155 -24.15 -5.32 -13.37
CA LEU A 155 -23.35 -6.36 -14.04
C LEU A 155 -22.03 -6.55 -13.31
N LEU A 156 -21.51 -7.79 -13.33
CA LEU A 156 -20.20 -8.09 -12.78
C LEU A 156 -19.10 -7.31 -13.52
N ASP A 157 -18.32 -6.53 -12.79
CA ASP A 157 -17.09 -5.93 -13.31
C ASP A 157 -15.98 -7.00 -13.34
N LYS A 158 -15.48 -7.29 -14.53
CA LYS A 158 -14.39 -8.25 -14.76
C LYS A 158 -13.02 -7.58 -14.79
N THR A 159 -12.96 -6.28 -14.58
CA THR A 159 -11.73 -5.51 -14.59
C THR A 159 -10.88 -5.87 -13.37
N ILE A 160 -9.58 -5.98 -13.58
CA ILE A 160 -8.61 -6.09 -12.51
C ILE A 160 -8.09 -4.68 -12.23
N HIS A 161 -8.41 -4.17 -11.04
CA HIS A 161 -7.97 -2.84 -10.62
C HIS A 161 -6.69 -2.95 -9.82
N GLU A 162 -5.65 -2.25 -10.24
CA GLU A 162 -4.41 -2.15 -9.47
C GLU A 162 -4.61 -1.26 -8.25
N ILE A 163 -4.04 -1.67 -7.11
CA ILE A 163 -3.98 -0.84 -5.92
C ILE A 163 -2.67 -0.05 -5.97
N GLY A 164 -2.73 1.26 -5.74
CA GLY A 164 -1.55 2.12 -5.65
C GLY A 164 -0.77 1.86 -4.36
N ALA A 165 -0.20 0.66 -4.21
CA ALA A 165 0.47 0.17 -3.01
C ALA A 165 1.99 -0.05 -3.20
N ASP A 166 2.58 0.45 -4.30
CA ASP A 166 4.03 0.40 -4.51
C ASP A 166 4.74 1.16 -3.37
N PRO A 167 5.66 0.49 -2.63
CA PRO A 167 6.37 1.14 -1.53
C PRO A 167 7.20 2.36 -1.94
N LYS A 168 7.47 2.56 -3.24
CA LYS A 168 8.12 3.77 -3.77
C LYS A 168 7.26 5.04 -3.63
N LEU A 169 5.95 4.88 -3.53
CA LEU A 169 5.02 6.00 -3.41
C LEU A 169 4.96 6.58 -1.99
N TYR A 170 5.54 5.90 -1.02
CA TYR A 170 5.34 6.19 0.39
C TYR A 170 6.64 6.35 1.16
N GLU A 171 6.61 7.19 2.19
CA GLU A 171 7.75 7.45 3.08
C GLU A 171 7.47 7.08 4.54
N VAL A 172 6.19 6.83 4.89
CA VAL A 172 5.75 6.57 6.26
C VAL A 172 5.22 5.14 6.44
N GLU A 173 5.04 4.72 7.68
CA GLU A 173 4.54 3.38 8.01
C GLU A 173 3.11 3.16 7.54
N HIS A 174 2.21 4.09 7.84
CA HIS A 174 0.77 3.96 7.58
C HIS A 174 0.35 4.86 6.42
N ASN A 175 -0.16 4.26 5.35
CA ASN A 175 -0.52 4.96 4.13
C ASN A 175 -1.97 4.66 3.75
N LEU A 176 -2.63 5.66 3.15
CA LEU A 176 -3.99 5.55 2.65
C LEU A 176 -3.98 5.65 1.13
N THR A 177 -4.72 4.78 0.47
CA THR A 177 -4.98 4.86 -0.97
C THR A 177 -6.46 4.67 -1.25
N SER A 178 -6.90 5.00 -2.45
CA SER A 178 -8.29 4.85 -2.86
C SER A 178 -8.39 4.29 -4.28
N ASN A 179 -9.47 3.56 -4.52
CA ASN A 179 -9.86 3.10 -5.86
C ASN A 179 -11.33 3.42 -6.08
N ASP A 180 -11.61 4.11 -7.17
CA ASP A 180 -12.97 4.35 -7.64
C ASP A 180 -13.29 3.38 -8.77
N VAL A 181 -14.34 2.58 -8.60
CA VAL A 181 -14.81 1.62 -9.57
C VAL A 181 -16.18 2.01 -10.06
N THR A 182 -16.44 1.86 -11.38
CA THR A 182 -17.72 2.18 -11.98
C THR A 182 -18.33 0.95 -12.61
N GLU A 183 -19.63 0.73 -12.39
CA GLU A 183 -20.32 -0.44 -12.87
C GLU A 183 -21.58 -0.11 -13.69
N GLN A 184 -21.90 -1.00 -14.61
CA GLN A 184 -23.06 -0.85 -15.50
C GLN A 184 -24.30 -1.46 -14.87
N VAL A 185 -25.39 -0.67 -14.80
CA VAL A 185 -26.70 -1.18 -14.41
C VAL A 185 -27.23 -2.16 -15.47
N ILE A 186 -27.93 -3.19 -15.02
CA ILE A 186 -28.57 -4.18 -15.91
C ILE A 186 -29.72 -3.52 -16.65
N LYS A 187 -29.73 -3.60 -17.99
CA LYS A 187 -30.79 -3.08 -18.85
C LYS A 187 -31.44 -4.18 -19.68
N GLY A 188 -32.74 -4.06 -19.92
CA GLY A 188 -33.51 -4.93 -20.78
C GLY A 188 -34.17 -4.15 -21.90
N ASN A 189 -34.61 -4.84 -22.96
CA ASN A 189 -35.36 -4.28 -24.07
C ASN A 189 -36.81 -4.74 -23.99
N VAL A 190 -37.74 -3.86 -24.36
CA VAL A 190 -39.16 -4.18 -24.49
C VAL A 190 -39.58 -3.94 -25.95
N ALA A 191 -40.16 -4.96 -26.58
CA ALA A 191 -40.79 -4.84 -27.89
C ALA A 191 -42.31 -4.88 -27.70
N ILE A 192 -42.99 -3.90 -28.26
CA ILE A 192 -44.49 -3.84 -28.28
C ILE A 192 -44.92 -4.06 -29.71
N ILE A 193 -45.76 -5.07 -29.92
CA ILE A 193 -46.37 -5.38 -31.22
C ILE A 193 -47.84 -5.00 -31.13
N LYS A 194 -48.27 -4.08 -31.96
CA LYS A 194 -49.66 -3.70 -32.10
C LYS A 194 -50.28 -4.44 -33.31
N HIS A 195 -51.36 -5.14 -33.07
CA HIS A 195 -52.15 -5.80 -34.11
C HIS A 195 -53.37 -4.96 -34.50
N THR A 196 -53.82 -5.09 -35.74
CA THR A 196 -55.14 -4.62 -36.21
C THR A 196 -56.18 -5.65 -35.84
N ASP A 197 -57.48 -5.27 -35.90
CA ASP A 197 -58.63 -6.12 -35.54
C ASP A 197 -58.76 -7.37 -36.45
N ASP A 198 -58.18 -7.33 -37.66
CA ASP A 198 -58.10 -8.44 -38.61
C ASP A 198 -56.93 -9.41 -38.39
N GLY A 199 -56.13 -9.18 -37.34
CA GLY A 199 -54.97 -10.02 -36.97
C GLY A 199 -53.72 -9.81 -37.83
N GLU A 200 -53.69 -8.83 -38.73
CA GLU A 200 -52.54 -8.50 -39.54
C GLU A 200 -51.56 -7.63 -38.72
N THR A 201 -50.33 -8.04 -38.68
CA THR A 201 -49.23 -7.29 -38.02
C THR A 201 -48.61 -6.33 -39.04
N LYS A 202 -48.77 -5.03 -38.85
CA LYS A 202 -47.98 -4.01 -39.58
C LYS A 202 -46.80 -3.56 -38.74
N ILE A 203 -45.59 -3.90 -39.17
CA ILE A 203 -44.35 -3.31 -38.68
C ILE A 203 -44.05 -2.15 -39.65
N GLU A 204 -44.26 -0.90 -39.22
CA GLU A 204 -43.69 0.24 -39.91
C GLU A 204 -42.28 0.50 -39.36
N THR A 205 -41.32 0.49 -40.26
CA THR A 205 -39.88 0.78 -39.97
C THR A 205 -39.62 2.28 -39.96
#